data_55d095cf85545e515bef8e98cc36b368
#
_entry.id   55d095cf85545e515bef8e98cc36b368
#
_cell.length_a   1.000
_cell.length_b   1.000
_cell.length_c   1.000
_cell.angle_alpha   90.00
_cell.angle_beta   90.00
_cell.angle_gamma   90.00
#
_symmetry.space_group_name_H-M   'P 1'
#
loop_
_entity.id
_entity.type
_entity.pdbx_description
1 polymer ?
#
loop_
_entity_poly.entity_id
_entity_poly.type
_entity_poly.pdbx_seq_one_letter_code
_entity_poly.pdbx_strand_id
1 'polypeptide(L)'
;MQEREEKTMIIDTHVHIGGEAVGFHMTEQMVLESMEKYHIDYALVSNGDAGEMTHKQELLPDEVQITQEKALQRMLVFARQHPGKIGIQVWVKPYLQGLTKELETMIQDNLDIIYAVKLHPFHSNTSPTDEKVLPYLALAEKYHLAVVSHTGGCEAANPVHLYEAAKLFPKVPFVMVHMGLGTDNKEALDLLGKADNLYGDTTWVPMSTTIEAIKRYGSKKMLFGSDSPIDGVDTYFCNPKGERSLYQDYFHVLPEKISGDAYEDLMYRNAIRIFGISL
;
A
#
# COMPACT_ATOMS: atom_id res chain seq x y z
N MET A 1 39.06 -13.62 0.88
CA MET A 1 37.65 -14.02 0.80
C MET A 1 36.89 -12.76 1.14
N GLN A 2 36.33 -12.07 0.14
CA GLN A 2 35.37 -10.99 0.40
C GLN A 2 34.10 -11.69 0.90
N GLU A 3 33.72 -11.43 2.15
CA GLU A 3 32.38 -11.74 2.64
C GLU A 3 31.43 -11.01 1.69
N ARG A 4 30.58 -11.76 0.99
CA ARG A 4 29.40 -11.18 0.37
C ARG A 4 28.56 -10.66 1.55
N GLU A 5 28.47 -9.35 1.70
CA GLU A 5 27.39 -8.77 2.48
C GLU A 5 26.11 -9.41 1.95
N GLU A 6 25.43 -10.19 2.77
CA GLU A 6 24.11 -10.75 2.41
C GLU A 6 23.19 -9.54 2.21
N LYS A 7 22.86 -9.30 0.97
CA LYS A 7 21.98 -8.19 0.59
C LYS A 7 20.61 -8.43 1.24
N THR A 8 20.18 -7.49 2.08
CA THR A 8 18.83 -7.52 2.68
C THR A 8 17.78 -7.60 1.58
N MET A 9 16.85 -8.54 1.68
CA MET A 9 15.65 -8.60 0.84
C MET A 9 14.83 -7.32 0.99
N ILE A 10 14.19 -6.87 -0.09
CA ILE A 10 13.34 -5.69 -0.08
C ILE A 10 11.98 -6.03 -0.69
N ILE A 11 10.91 -5.84 0.09
CA ILE A 11 9.53 -5.95 -0.36
C ILE A 11 8.90 -4.57 -0.28
N ASP A 12 8.55 -4.00 -1.42
CA ASP A 12 7.82 -2.75 -1.50
C ASP A 12 6.32 -3.03 -1.41
N THR A 13 5.70 -2.65 -0.30
CA THR A 13 4.29 -2.97 -0.02
C THR A 13 3.30 -1.96 -0.57
N HIS A 14 3.76 -0.93 -1.30
CA HIS A 14 2.87 0.12 -1.81
C HIS A 14 3.34 0.62 -3.17
N VAL A 15 2.85 -0.01 -4.21
CA VAL A 15 3.21 0.28 -5.61
C VAL A 15 1.95 0.36 -6.46
N HIS A 16 1.98 1.15 -7.53
CA HIS A 16 0.84 1.39 -8.38
C HIS A 16 1.13 1.20 -9.87
N ILE A 17 0.07 0.87 -10.63
CA ILE A 17 -0.01 1.04 -12.08
C ILE A 17 -1.30 1.78 -12.44
N GLY A 18 -1.42 2.25 -13.69
CA GLY A 18 -2.64 2.92 -14.19
C GLY A 18 -2.76 4.35 -13.67
N GLY A 19 -3.98 4.75 -13.33
CA GLY A 19 -4.28 6.04 -12.70
C GLY A 19 -4.42 7.22 -13.66
N GLU A 20 -4.47 7.02 -14.97
CA GLU A 20 -4.63 8.09 -15.96
C GLU A 20 -5.86 8.98 -15.66
N ALA A 21 -6.99 8.37 -15.36
CA ALA A 21 -8.22 9.09 -15.08
C ALA A 21 -8.14 9.94 -13.79
N VAL A 22 -7.30 9.56 -12.85
CA VAL A 22 -7.08 10.28 -11.59
C VAL A 22 -5.83 11.18 -11.63
N GLY A 23 -5.20 11.33 -12.81
CA GLY A 23 -4.12 12.30 -13.05
C GLY A 23 -2.71 11.76 -12.90
N PHE A 24 -2.53 10.43 -12.87
CA PHE A 24 -1.22 9.79 -12.83
C PHE A 24 -0.96 8.98 -14.10
N HIS A 25 0.31 8.85 -14.46
CA HIS A 25 0.76 7.98 -15.54
C HIS A 25 1.74 6.95 -14.97
N MET A 26 1.24 5.77 -14.62
CA MET A 26 2.02 4.72 -13.98
C MET A 26 1.90 3.43 -14.79
N THR A 27 2.99 3.02 -15.44
CA THR A 27 3.00 1.82 -16.29
C THR A 27 3.66 0.64 -15.58
N GLU A 28 3.33 -0.57 -16.02
CA GLU A 28 3.99 -1.81 -15.58
C GLU A 28 5.51 -1.75 -15.81
N GLN A 29 5.92 -1.15 -16.94
CA GLN A 29 7.33 -0.97 -17.26
C GLN A 29 8.05 -0.08 -16.24
N MET A 30 7.43 1.03 -15.81
CA MET A 30 8.00 1.91 -14.79
C MET A 30 8.17 1.21 -13.44
N VAL A 31 7.25 0.32 -13.07
CA VAL A 31 7.37 -0.53 -11.87
C VAL A 31 8.59 -1.44 -11.98
N LEU A 32 8.74 -2.15 -13.10
CA LEU A 32 9.86 -3.06 -13.31
C LEU A 32 11.21 -2.32 -13.34
N GLU A 33 11.28 -1.15 -13.96
CA GLU A 33 12.47 -0.29 -13.98
C GLU A 33 12.85 0.21 -12.58
N SER A 34 11.84 0.59 -11.79
CA SER A 34 12.05 0.98 -10.38
C SER A 34 12.57 -0.19 -9.55
N MET A 35 11.96 -1.37 -9.69
CA MET A 35 12.41 -2.59 -9.01
C MET A 35 13.85 -2.96 -9.39
N GLU A 36 14.21 -2.88 -10.66
CA GLU A 36 15.57 -3.16 -11.14
C GLU A 36 16.56 -2.13 -10.59
N LYS A 37 16.25 -0.85 -10.74
CA LYS A 37 17.10 0.27 -10.31
C LYS A 37 17.42 0.23 -8.83
N TYR A 38 16.44 -0.08 -7.98
CA TYR A 38 16.56 -0.06 -6.53
C TYR A 38 16.70 -1.44 -5.92
N HIS A 39 16.77 -2.47 -6.78
CA HIS A 39 16.95 -3.85 -6.35
C HIS A 39 15.83 -4.33 -5.40
N ILE A 40 14.59 -3.96 -5.71
CA ILE A 40 13.41 -4.45 -5.02
C ILE A 40 13.17 -5.89 -5.46
N ASP A 41 13.06 -6.80 -4.50
CA ASP A 41 12.90 -8.23 -4.79
C ASP A 41 11.44 -8.59 -5.07
N TYR A 42 10.49 -7.92 -4.39
CA TYR A 42 9.06 -8.15 -4.53
C TYR A 42 8.27 -6.86 -4.35
N ALA A 43 7.19 -6.68 -5.10
CA ALA A 43 6.31 -5.52 -4.98
C ALA A 43 4.84 -5.94 -4.85
N LEU A 44 4.11 -5.32 -3.91
CA LEU A 44 2.66 -5.40 -3.82
C LEU A 44 2.05 -4.23 -4.59
N VAL A 45 1.39 -4.53 -5.70
CA VAL A 45 0.94 -3.55 -6.67
C VAL A 45 -0.57 -3.44 -6.70
N SER A 46 -1.10 -2.22 -6.82
CA SER A 46 -2.51 -1.93 -7.04
C SER A 46 -2.73 -1.08 -8.29
N ASN A 47 -3.95 -1.12 -8.85
CA ASN A 47 -4.26 -0.43 -10.09
C ASN A 47 -5.12 0.81 -9.85
N GLY A 48 -4.53 2.00 -10.03
CA GLY A 48 -5.19 3.31 -9.86
C GLY A 48 -6.33 3.60 -10.85
N ASP A 49 -6.48 2.80 -11.92
CA ASP A 49 -7.62 2.91 -12.82
C ASP A 49 -8.96 2.58 -12.13
N ALA A 50 -8.92 1.94 -10.94
CA ALA A 50 -10.10 1.73 -10.11
C ALA A 50 -10.52 2.98 -9.30
N GLY A 51 -9.82 4.10 -9.39
CA GLY A 51 -10.25 5.34 -8.76
C GLY A 51 -11.64 5.80 -9.25
N GLU A 52 -12.40 6.45 -8.37
CA GLU A 52 -13.78 6.89 -8.65
C GLU A 52 -13.89 8.41 -8.70
N MET A 53 -12.95 9.12 -8.06
CA MET A 53 -12.94 10.57 -7.94
C MET A 53 -11.62 11.19 -8.36
N THR A 54 -11.69 12.40 -8.90
CA THR A 54 -10.54 13.25 -9.22
C THR A 54 -9.85 13.74 -7.93
N HIS A 55 -8.69 14.41 -8.10
CA HIS A 55 -8.03 15.14 -6.99
C HIS A 55 -8.89 16.25 -6.36
N LYS A 56 -9.95 16.70 -7.06
CA LYS A 56 -10.88 17.72 -6.55
C LYS A 56 -12.08 17.10 -5.85
N GLN A 57 -12.10 15.80 -5.62
CA GLN A 57 -13.25 15.08 -5.05
C GLN A 57 -14.51 15.14 -5.92
N GLU A 58 -14.35 15.28 -7.22
CA GLU A 58 -15.41 15.20 -8.21
C GLU A 58 -15.45 13.80 -8.82
N LEU A 59 -16.64 13.27 -9.07
CA LEU A 59 -16.77 11.97 -9.75
C LEU A 59 -16.10 12.01 -11.12
N LEU A 60 -15.37 10.94 -11.44
CA LEU A 60 -14.85 10.76 -12.79
C LEU A 60 -16.00 10.58 -13.78
N PRO A 61 -15.90 11.14 -15.02
CA PRO A 61 -16.86 10.90 -16.08
C PRO A 61 -17.02 9.40 -16.39
N ASP A 62 -18.25 8.97 -16.72
CA ASP A 62 -18.56 7.56 -17.00
C ASP A 62 -17.69 6.97 -18.11
N GLU A 63 -17.30 7.80 -19.10
CA GLU A 63 -16.50 7.37 -20.26
C GLU A 63 -15.07 6.90 -19.90
N VAL A 64 -14.54 7.39 -18.77
CA VAL A 64 -13.19 7.01 -18.30
C VAL A 64 -13.23 6.01 -17.15
N GLN A 65 -14.41 5.70 -16.63
CA GLN A 65 -14.59 4.73 -15.56
C GLN A 65 -14.36 3.30 -16.09
N ILE A 66 -13.61 2.53 -15.32
CA ILE A 66 -13.56 1.07 -15.53
C ILE A 66 -14.08 0.36 -14.29
N THR A 67 -14.51 -0.88 -14.43
CA THR A 67 -14.92 -1.69 -13.28
C THR A 67 -13.72 -2.16 -12.48
N GLN A 68 -13.90 -2.43 -11.19
CA GLN A 68 -12.85 -3.01 -10.35
C GLN A 68 -12.37 -4.39 -10.86
N GLU A 69 -13.26 -5.16 -11.51
CA GLU A 69 -12.93 -6.44 -12.14
C GLU A 69 -11.97 -6.25 -13.33
N LYS A 70 -12.20 -5.24 -14.18
CA LYS A 70 -11.27 -4.91 -15.28
C LYS A 70 -9.92 -4.44 -14.74
N ALA A 71 -9.93 -3.61 -13.69
CA ALA A 71 -8.69 -3.18 -13.04
C ALA A 71 -7.92 -4.38 -12.45
N LEU A 72 -8.62 -5.31 -11.78
CA LEU A 72 -8.03 -6.54 -11.26
C LEU A 72 -7.54 -7.45 -12.40
N GLN A 73 -8.28 -7.61 -13.49
CA GLN A 73 -7.86 -8.42 -14.63
C GLN A 73 -6.51 -7.96 -15.20
N ARG A 74 -6.29 -6.64 -15.32
CA ARG A 74 -4.99 -6.08 -15.74
C ARG A 74 -3.88 -6.48 -14.77
N MET A 75 -4.14 -6.40 -13.45
CA MET A 75 -3.20 -6.81 -12.42
C MET A 75 -2.86 -8.30 -12.47
N LEU A 76 -3.86 -9.16 -12.69
CA LEU A 76 -3.66 -10.61 -12.82
C LEU A 76 -2.72 -10.94 -13.99
N VAL A 77 -2.91 -10.27 -15.13
CA VAL A 77 -2.01 -10.43 -16.29
C VAL A 77 -0.59 -10.01 -15.93
N PHE A 78 -0.41 -8.83 -15.32
CA PHE A 78 0.90 -8.32 -14.93
C PHE A 78 1.61 -9.24 -13.94
N ALA A 79 0.93 -9.66 -12.87
CA ALA A 79 1.53 -10.52 -11.86
C ALA A 79 1.88 -11.93 -12.40
N ARG A 80 1.02 -12.50 -13.23
CA ARG A 80 1.28 -13.83 -13.86
C ARG A 80 2.42 -13.80 -14.87
N GLN A 81 2.71 -12.64 -15.48
CA GLN A 81 3.90 -12.47 -16.35
C GLN A 81 5.19 -12.32 -15.55
N HIS A 82 5.11 -11.98 -14.26
CA HIS A 82 6.27 -11.74 -13.39
C HIS A 82 6.18 -12.54 -12.08
N PRO A 83 6.11 -13.89 -12.18
CA PRO A 83 5.97 -14.75 -11.00
C PRO A 83 7.15 -14.58 -10.04
N GLY A 84 6.87 -14.55 -8.74
CA GLY A 84 7.89 -14.34 -7.70
C GLY A 84 8.40 -12.90 -7.59
N LYS A 85 7.79 -11.93 -8.31
CA LYS A 85 8.15 -10.50 -8.23
C LYS A 85 6.97 -9.58 -7.91
N ILE A 86 5.76 -9.94 -8.35
CA ILE A 86 4.59 -9.07 -8.25
C ILE A 86 3.46 -9.79 -7.51
N GLY A 87 2.98 -9.18 -6.43
CA GLY A 87 1.75 -9.52 -5.75
C GLY A 87 0.70 -8.44 -5.92
N ILE A 88 -0.56 -8.75 -5.63
CA ILE A 88 -1.69 -7.87 -5.91
C ILE A 88 -2.35 -7.38 -4.63
N GLN A 89 -2.61 -6.07 -4.59
CA GLN A 89 -3.58 -5.43 -3.71
C GLN A 89 -4.77 -5.00 -4.56
N VAL A 90 -5.94 -5.56 -4.32
CA VAL A 90 -7.15 -5.31 -5.12
C VAL A 90 -7.72 -3.96 -4.75
N TRP A 91 -7.53 -2.94 -5.60
CA TRP A 91 -8.16 -1.64 -5.43
C TRP A 91 -9.66 -1.73 -5.76
N VAL A 92 -10.49 -1.45 -4.76
CA VAL A 92 -11.95 -1.62 -4.85
C VAL A 92 -12.69 -0.30 -5.04
N LYS A 93 -13.92 -0.37 -5.57
CA LYS A 93 -14.80 0.77 -5.92
C LYS A 93 -16.06 0.79 -5.05
N PRO A 94 -15.95 1.17 -3.76
CA PRO A 94 -17.09 1.08 -2.85
C PRO A 94 -18.19 2.12 -3.13
N TYR A 95 -17.86 3.27 -3.71
CA TYR A 95 -18.84 4.33 -3.90
C TYR A 95 -19.80 4.04 -5.06
N LEU A 96 -19.28 3.66 -6.22
CA LEU A 96 -20.06 3.47 -7.45
C LEU A 96 -20.50 2.03 -7.71
N GLN A 97 -19.66 1.05 -7.33
CA GLN A 97 -19.88 -0.32 -7.76
C GLN A 97 -20.30 -1.25 -6.62
N GLY A 98 -19.63 -1.18 -5.45
CA GLY A 98 -19.81 -2.12 -4.35
C GLY A 98 -19.18 -3.49 -4.65
N LEU A 99 -19.25 -4.41 -3.67
CA LEU A 99 -18.75 -5.77 -3.81
C LEU A 99 -19.66 -6.59 -4.74
N THR A 100 -19.09 -7.13 -5.81
CA THR A 100 -19.79 -8.01 -6.75
C THR A 100 -19.40 -9.46 -6.53
N LYS A 101 -20.28 -10.39 -6.95
CA LYS A 101 -19.95 -11.81 -6.94
C LYS A 101 -18.81 -12.16 -7.89
N GLU A 102 -18.69 -11.43 -9.01
CA GLU A 102 -17.61 -11.60 -9.98
C GLU A 102 -16.26 -11.27 -9.34
N LEU A 103 -16.13 -10.10 -8.70
CA LEU A 103 -14.92 -9.71 -8.00
C LEU A 103 -14.53 -10.73 -6.92
N GLU A 104 -15.50 -11.17 -6.10
CA GLU A 104 -15.25 -12.18 -5.07
C GLU A 104 -14.72 -13.48 -5.67
N THR A 105 -15.31 -13.95 -6.79
CA THR A 105 -14.83 -15.15 -7.49
C THR A 105 -13.41 -14.96 -8.02
N MET A 106 -13.14 -13.82 -8.67
CA MET A 106 -11.79 -13.51 -9.17
C MET A 106 -10.74 -13.50 -8.06
N ILE A 107 -11.08 -12.95 -6.89
CA ILE A 107 -10.19 -12.97 -5.73
C ILE A 107 -9.99 -14.41 -5.25
N GLN A 108 -11.05 -15.17 -5.05
CA GLN A 108 -11.01 -16.56 -4.57
C GLN A 108 -10.13 -17.44 -5.47
N ASP A 109 -10.22 -17.28 -6.78
CA ASP A 109 -9.50 -18.08 -7.76
C ASP A 109 -8.00 -17.70 -7.89
N ASN A 110 -7.56 -16.60 -7.26
CA ASN A 110 -6.21 -16.07 -7.38
C ASN A 110 -5.56 -15.73 -6.01
N LEU A 111 -5.94 -16.42 -4.93
CA LEU A 111 -5.40 -16.20 -3.58
C LEU A 111 -3.89 -16.51 -3.46
N ASP A 112 -3.30 -17.16 -4.44
CA ASP A 112 -1.86 -17.42 -4.53
C ASP A 112 -1.02 -16.16 -4.84
N ILE A 113 -1.65 -15.11 -5.39
CA ILE A 113 -0.99 -13.84 -5.76
C ILE A 113 -1.74 -12.60 -5.28
N ILE A 114 -2.93 -12.74 -4.70
CA ILE A 114 -3.69 -11.63 -4.10
C ILE A 114 -3.50 -11.65 -2.59
N TYR A 115 -3.00 -10.54 -2.03
CA TYR A 115 -2.62 -10.44 -0.63
C TYR A 115 -3.41 -9.42 0.18
N ALA A 116 -4.10 -8.49 -0.50
CA ALA A 116 -4.84 -7.44 0.20
C ALA A 116 -5.99 -6.86 -0.62
N VAL A 117 -6.95 -6.30 0.12
CA VAL A 117 -7.93 -5.32 -0.39
C VAL A 117 -7.33 -3.92 -0.21
N LYS A 118 -7.28 -3.13 -1.28
CA LYS A 118 -6.83 -1.73 -1.26
C LYS A 118 -8.02 -0.80 -1.23
N LEU A 119 -8.11 -0.01 -0.17
CA LEU A 119 -9.05 1.10 -0.02
C LEU A 119 -8.34 2.41 -0.37
N HIS A 120 -9.06 3.30 -1.05
CA HIS A 120 -8.55 4.64 -1.33
C HIS A 120 -9.62 5.70 -1.04
N PRO A 121 -9.87 6.03 0.24
CA PRO A 121 -10.94 6.95 0.64
C PRO A 121 -10.87 8.32 -0.04
N PHE A 122 -9.66 8.80 -0.38
CA PHE A 122 -9.49 10.04 -1.13
C PHE A 122 -10.07 9.95 -2.56
N HIS A 123 -9.93 8.82 -3.24
CA HIS A 123 -10.44 8.61 -4.60
C HIS A 123 -11.79 7.86 -4.65
N SER A 124 -12.45 7.64 -3.53
CA SER A 124 -13.80 7.06 -3.46
C SER A 124 -14.77 7.86 -2.58
N ASN A 125 -14.25 8.82 -1.80
CA ASN A 125 -15.02 9.56 -0.78
C ASN A 125 -15.84 8.64 0.15
N THR A 126 -15.32 7.47 0.47
CA THR A 126 -15.92 6.50 1.40
C THR A 126 -14.91 6.18 2.49
N SER A 127 -15.29 6.37 3.74
CA SER A 127 -14.42 6.04 4.86
C SER A 127 -14.31 4.52 5.05
N PRO A 128 -13.24 3.99 5.69
CA PRO A 128 -13.12 2.56 6.01
C PRO A 128 -14.26 1.99 6.86
N THR A 129 -15.04 2.83 7.54
CA THR A 129 -16.21 2.44 8.34
C THR A 129 -17.55 2.66 7.63
N ASP A 130 -17.54 3.16 6.38
CA ASP A 130 -18.75 3.32 5.58
C ASP A 130 -19.42 1.96 5.30
N GLU A 131 -20.75 1.92 5.33
CA GLU A 131 -21.51 0.70 5.07
C GLU A 131 -21.22 0.06 3.71
N LYS A 132 -20.82 0.87 2.72
CA LYS A 132 -20.39 0.40 1.39
C LYS A 132 -19.02 -0.29 1.41
N VAL A 133 -18.20 -0.03 2.41
CA VAL A 133 -16.86 -0.61 2.58
C VAL A 133 -16.91 -1.91 3.41
N LEU A 134 -17.83 -2.02 4.36
CA LEU A 134 -17.92 -3.19 5.25
C LEU A 134 -17.95 -4.54 4.52
N PRO A 135 -18.65 -4.72 3.37
CA PRO A 135 -18.61 -5.99 2.64
C PRO A 135 -17.19 -6.38 2.18
N TYR A 136 -16.34 -5.41 1.83
CA TYR A 136 -14.95 -5.67 1.44
C TYR A 136 -14.07 -6.04 2.64
N LEU A 137 -14.34 -5.47 3.83
CA LEU A 137 -13.65 -5.86 5.06
C LEU A 137 -14.04 -7.28 5.47
N ALA A 138 -15.31 -7.64 5.34
CA ALA A 138 -15.78 -9.01 5.57
C ALA A 138 -15.18 -10.01 4.56
N LEU A 139 -15.00 -9.59 3.29
CA LEU A 139 -14.29 -10.36 2.28
C LEU A 139 -12.83 -10.59 2.67
N ALA A 140 -12.15 -9.53 3.14
CA ALA A 140 -10.77 -9.63 3.61
C ALA A 140 -10.65 -10.60 4.80
N GLU A 141 -11.56 -10.54 5.77
CA GLU A 141 -11.59 -11.49 6.89
C GLU A 141 -11.83 -12.93 6.41
N LYS A 142 -12.78 -13.12 5.49
CA LYS A 142 -13.14 -14.44 4.93
C LYS A 142 -11.96 -15.13 4.25
N TYR A 143 -11.17 -14.38 3.49
CA TYR A 143 -10.06 -14.93 2.69
C TYR A 143 -8.69 -14.68 3.32
N HIS A 144 -8.64 -14.21 4.58
CA HIS A 144 -7.40 -13.92 5.32
C HIS A 144 -6.48 -12.92 4.60
N LEU A 145 -7.07 -11.94 3.92
CA LEU A 145 -6.35 -10.85 3.26
C LEU A 145 -6.12 -9.69 4.22
N ALA A 146 -5.05 -8.94 4.00
CA ALA A 146 -4.88 -7.65 4.67
C ALA A 146 -5.78 -6.58 4.03
N VAL A 147 -5.99 -5.47 4.75
CA VAL A 147 -6.60 -4.25 4.22
C VAL A 147 -5.54 -3.15 4.20
N VAL A 148 -5.29 -2.59 3.04
CA VAL A 148 -4.33 -1.49 2.84
C VAL A 148 -5.12 -0.24 2.47
N SER A 149 -5.04 0.82 3.25
CA SER A 149 -5.83 2.04 3.04
C SER A 149 -4.96 3.28 2.93
N HIS A 150 -5.17 4.04 1.87
CA HIS A 150 -4.72 5.42 1.83
C HIS A 150 -5.29 6.20 3.03
N THR A 151 -4.47 7.01 3.70
CA THR A 151 -4.90 7.88 4.80
C THR A 151 -4.38 9.29 4.62
N GLY A 152 -5.25 10.27 4.92
CA GLY A 152 -4.97 11.70 4.78
C GLY A 152 -5.54 12.34 3.52
N GLY A 153 -5.41 13.66 3.42
CA GLY A 153 -5.85 14.46 2.28
C GLY A 153 -7.34 14.85 2.27
N CYS A 154 -8.22 14.09 2.92
CA CYS A 154 -9.64 14.42 3.09
C CYS A 154 -10.22 13.76 4.34
N GLU A 155 -11.45 14.17 4.72
CA GLU A 155 -12.10 13.64 5.94
C GLU A 155 -12.34 12.13 5.86
N ALA A 156 -12.81 11.61 4.74
CA ALA A 156 -13.06 10.17 4.56
C ALA A 156 -11.78 9.33 4.73
N ALA A 157 -10.61 9.93 4.50
CA ALA A 157 -9.30 9.30 4.63
C ALA A 157 -8.61 9.58 5.98
N ASN A 158 -9.32 10.14 6.96
CA ASN A 158 -8.72 10.37 8.28
C ASN A 158 -8.27 9.04 8.90
N PRO A 159 -7.03 8.94 9.43
CA PRO A 159 -6.50 7.72 10.06
C PRO A 159 -7.40 7.10 11.13
N VAL A 160 -8.20 7.91 11.82
CA VAL A 160 -9.13 7.42 12.85
C VAL A 160 -10.16 6.44 12.29
N HIS A 161 -10.62 6.63 11.05
CA HIS A 161 -11.59 5.71 10.45
C HIS A 161 -10.99 4.32 10.17
N LEU A 162 -9.70 4.26 9.80
CA LEU A 162 -9.02 2.98 9.63
C LEU A 162 -8.81 2.28 10.98
N TYR A 163 -8.47 3.02 12.02
CA TYR A 163 -8.39 2.49 13.38
C TYR A 163 -9.73 1.92 13.86
N GLU A 164 -10.84 2.64 13.64
CA GLU A 164 -12.17 2.15 13.99
C GLU A 164 -12.54 0.89 13.18
N ALA A 165 -12.21 0.83 11.88
CA ALA A 165 -12.37 -0.39 11.07
C ALA A 165 -11.53 -1.57 11.62
N ALA A 166 -10.31 -1.32 12.06
CA ALA A 166 -9.45 -2.34 12.67
C ALA A 166 -10.04 -2.92 13.97
N LYS A 167 -10.75 -2.10 14.74
CA LYS A 167 -11.50 -2.57 15.92
C LYS A 167 -12.70 -3.44 15.57
N LEU A 168 -13.40 -3.12 14.47
CA LEU A 168 -14.56 -3.89 14.00
C LEU A 168 -14.14 -5.26 13.44
N PHE A 169 -12.95 -5.36 12.85
CA PHE A 169 -12.42 -6.58 12.25
C PHE A 169 -11.07 -6.98 12.87
N PRO A 170 -11.02 -7.44 14.11
CA PRO A 170 -9.78 -7.64 14.87
C PRO A 170 -8.86 -8.74 14.32
N LYS A 171 -9.36 -9.59 13.42
CA LYS A 171 -8.57 -10.64 12.77
C LYS A 171 -7.93 -10.20 11.45
N VAL A 172 -8.34 -9.06 10.92
CA VAL A 172 -7.81 -8.51 9.66
C VAL A 172 -6.64 -7.60 9.95
N PRO A 173 -5.48 -7.77 9.33
CA PRO A 173 -4.40 -6.79 9.38
C PRO A 173 -4.78 -5.53 8.59
N PHE A 174 -4.62 -4.35 9.18
CA PHE A 174 -4.85 -3.07 8.55
C PHE A 174 -3.56 -2.29 8.40
N VAL A 175 -3.24 -1.82 7.20
CA VAL A 175 -2.07 -0.99 6.93
C VAL A 175 -2.50 0.43 6.62
N MET A 176 -2.04 1.36 7.46
CA MET A 176 -2.27 2.80 7.37
C MET A 176 -1.21 3.41 6.46
N VAL A 177 -1.54 3.51 5.17
CA VAL A 177 -0.67 4.10 4.15
C VAL A 177 -0.56 5.60 4.36
N HIS A 178 0.64 6.13 4.23
CA HIS A 178 1.02 7.53 4.45
C HIS A 178 0.91 8.03 5.91
N MET A 179 0.31 7.25 6.80
CA MET A 179 0.10 7.66 8.19
C MET A 179 -0.49 9.08 8.32
N GLY A 180 -1.50 9.39 7.51
CA GLY A 180 -2.14 10.72 7.46
C GLY A 180 -1.41 11.71 6.56
N LEU A 181 -1.41 11.46 5.23
CA LEU A 181 -0.79 12.34 4.23
C LEU A 181 -1.22 13.80 4.40
N GLY A 182 -0.24 14.72 4.40
CA GLY A 182 -0.47 16.16 4.53
C GLY A 182 -0.63 16.64 5.98
N THR A 183 -0.42 15.77 6.97
CA THR A 183 -0.41 16.09 8.41
C THR A 183 1.00 16.01 9.00
N ASP A 184 1.12 16.19 10.32
CA ASP A 184 2.36 15.95 11.06
C ASP A 184 2.53 14.48 11.54
N ASN A 185 1.69 13.57 11.07
CA ASN A 185 1.61 12.14 11.39
C ASN A 185 1.38 11.78 12.88
N LYS A 186 1.22 12.75 13.78
CA LYS A 186 1.11 12.47 15.22
C LYS A 186 -0.11 11.63 15.58
N GLU A 187 -1.27 11.98 15.02
CA GLU A 187 -2.50 11.22 15.27
C GLU A 187 -2.34 9.76 14.81
N ALA A 188 -1.87 9.56 13.57
CA ALA A 188 -1.63 8.24 13.02
C ALA A 188 -0.64 7.43 13.86
N LEU A 189 0.45 8.08 14.30
CA LEU A 189 1.44 7.48 15.17
C LEU A 189 0.83 7.03 16.52
N ASP A 190 -0.02 7.87 17.13
CA ASP A 190 -0.69 7.54 18.39
C ASP A 190 -1.72 6.42 18.21
N LEU A 191 -2.41 6.34 17.07
CA LEU A 191 -3.37 5.29 16.76
C LEU A 191 -2.69 3.94 16.53
N LEU A 192 -1.48 3.94 15.97
CA LEU A 192 -0.70 2.72 15.68
C LEU A 192 -0.51 1.82 16.90
N GLY A 193 -0.36 2.42 18.08
CA GLY A 193 -0.22 1.71 19.35
C GLY A 193 -1.53 1.25 20.00
N LYS A 194 -2.70 1.63 19.45
CA LYS A 194 -4.02 1.37 20.07
C LYS A 194 -4.71 0.11 19.56
N ALA A 195 -4.22 -0.51 18.48
CA ALA A 195 -4.77 -1.75 17.95
C ALA A 195 -3.63 -2.69 17.49
N ASP A 196 -3.69 -3.95 17.89
CA ASP A 196 -2.64 -4.93 17.58
C ASP A 196 -2.56 -5.24 16.08
N ASN A 197 -3.68 -5.17 15.38
CA ASN A 197 -3.82 -5.45 13.96
C ASN A 197 -3.68 -4.20 13.07
N LEU A 198 -3.27 -3.05 13.62
CA LEU A 198 -3.00 -1.82 12.87
C LEU A 198 -1.50 -1.63 12.68
N TYR A 199 -1.10 -1.35 11.44
CA TYR A 199 0.29 -1.17 10.99
C TYR A 199 0.41 0.14 10.22
N GLY A 200 1.62 0.70 10.13
CA GLY A 200 1.93 1.85 9.29
C GLY A 200 2.90 1.49 8.17
N ASP A 201 2.93 2.28 7.11
CA ASP A 201 3.98 2.18 6.09
C ASP A 201 4.88 3.43 6.07
N THR A 202 5.91 3.38 5.22
CA THR A 202 6.90 4.46 5.11
C THR A 202 6.58 5.48 4.01
N THR A 203 5.51 5.26 3.26
CA THR A 203 5.19 6.03 2.07
C THR A 203 4.90 7.50 2.40
N TRP A 204 5.74 8.42 1.93
CA TRP A 204 5.64 9.86 2.21
C TRP A 204 5.70 10.22 3.71
N VAL A 205 6.14 9.28 4.53
CA VAL A 205 6.31 9.47 5.97
C VAL A 205 7.73 9.93 6.25
N PRO A 206 7.96 11.00 7.02
CA PRO A 206 9.30 11.39 7.42
C PRO A 206 10.03 10.25 8.13
N MET A 207 11.28 9.98 7.75
CA MET A 207 12.08 8.91 8.37
C MET A 207 12.16 9.03 9.90
N SER A 208 12.13 10.26 10.43
CA SER A 208 12.05 10.50 11.89
C SER A 208 10.79 9.92 12.52
N THR A 209 9.65 10.00 11.83
CA THR A 209 8.37 9.42 12.29
C THR A 209 8.44 7.89 12.28
N THR A 210 9.02 7.29 11.23
CA THR A 210 9.26 5.84 11.16
C THR A 210 10.15 5.37 12.31
N ILE A 211 11.26 6.07 12.58
CA ILE A 211 12.14 5.77 13.70
C ILE A 211 11.40 5.89 15.05
N GLU A 212 10.55 6.91 15.19
CA GLU A 212 9.76 7.10 16.41
C GLU A 212 8.72 5.98 16.57
N ALA A 213 8.04 5.55 15.51
CA ALA A 213 7.13 4.41 15.55
C ALA A 213 7.84 3.13 16.02
N ILE A 214 9.02 2.84 15.46
CA ILE A 214 9.85 1.69 15.85
C ILE A 214 10.26 1.79 17.32
N LYS A 215 10.65 2.96 17.80
CA LYS A 215 11.01 3.18 19.22
C LYS A 215 9.85 3.01 20.18
N ARG A 216 8.66 3.48 19.81
CA ARG A 216 7.47 3.42 20.68
C ARG A 216 6.81 2.05 20.70
N TYR A 217 6.73 1.39 19.56
CA TYR A 217 5.85 0.23 19.37
C TYR A 217 6.59 -1.03 18.86
N GLY A 218 7.88 -0.92 18.63
CA GLY A 218 8.71 -1.99 18.05
C GLY A 218 8.67 -2.02 16.53
N SER A 219 9.68 -2.68 15.94
CA SER A 219 9.89 -2.78 14.49
C SER A 219 8.76 -3.49 13.74
N LYS A 220 7.98 -4.34 14.45
CA LYS A 220 6.91 -5.16 13.85
C LYS A 220 5.67 -4.38 13.42
N LYS A 221 5.61 -3.07 13.67
CA LYS A 221 4.46 -2.20 13.36
C LYS A 221 4.60 -1.41 12.06
N MET A 222 5.76 -1.42 11.44
CA MET A 222 6.03 -0.63 10.24
C MET A 222 6.40 -1.52 9.05
N LEU A 223 5.99 -1.11 7.86
CA LEU A 223 6.31 -1.75 6.58
C LEU A 223 7.01 -0.75 5.66
N PHE A 224 7.88 -1.25 4.79
CA PHE A 224 8.42 -0.45 3.71
C PHE A 224 7.40 -0.35 2.57
N GLY A 225 7.11 0.87 2.13
CA GLY A 225 6.30 1.20 0.97
C GLY A 225 6.78 2.51 0.38
N SER A 226 6.67 2.68 -0.94
CA SER A 226 7.25 3.81 -1.65
C SER A 226 6.27 4.71 -2.40
N ASP A 227 5.11 4.19 -2.80
CA ASP A 227 4.18 4.83 -3.74
C ASP A 227 4.70 4.88 -5.19
N SER A 228 5.68 4.03 -5.50
CA SER A 228 6.26 3.92 -6.85
C SER A 228 5.21 3.51 -7.88
N PRO A 229 5.30 4.00 -9.11
CA PRO A 229 6.18 5.02 -9.66
C PRO A 229 5.46 6.36 -9.87
N ILE A 230 4.79 6.89 -8.86
CA ILE A 230 3.90 8.06 -8.98
C ILE A 230 4.57 9.27 -9.65
N ASP A 231 5.88 9.46 -9.42
CA ASP A 231 6.72 10.48 -10.04
C ASP A 231 7.74 9.89 -11.04
N GLY A 232 7.41 8.78 -11.67
CA GLY A 232 8.31 8.02 -12.52
C GLY A 232 9.04 6.94 -11.74
N VAL A 233 10.22 6.54 -12.20
CA VAL A 233 11.03 5.50 -11.54
C VAL A 233 11.72 5.96 -10.25
N ASP A 234 11.65 7.21 -9.94
CA ASP A 234 12.12 7.82 -8.69
C ASP A 234 10.93 8.42 -7.93
N THR A 235 10.40 7.70 -6.97
CA THR A 235 9.33 8.19 -6.11
C THR A 235 9.87 9.14 -5.05
N TYR A 236 10.03 10.40 -5.39
CA TYR A 236 10.38 11.43 -4.43
C TYR A 236 9.67 12.74 -4.74
N PHE A 237 8.37 12.76 -4.51
CA PHE A 237 7.48 13.88 -4.75
C PHE A 237 7.97 15.22 -4.18
N CYS A 238 8.60 15.19 -3.00
CA CYS A 238 9.13 16.41 -2.35
C CYS A 238 10.55 16.77 -2.77
N ASN A 239 11.14 16.09 -3.76
CA ASN A 239 12.47 16.41 -4.27
C ASN A 239 12.43 17.02 -5.68
N PRO A 240 12.14 18.33 -5.80
CA PRO A 240 12.01 18.98 -7.09
C PRO A 240 13.30 18.98 -7.92
N LYS A 241 14.44 18.62 -7.30
CA LYS A 241 15.74 18.53 -7.98
C LYS A 241 16.13 17.12 -8.38
N GLY A 242 15.36 16.09 -8.00
CA GLY A 242 15.67 14.70 -8.29
C GLY A 242 16.97 14.17 -7.66
N GLU A 243 17.49 14.86 -6.65
CA GLU A 243 18.79 14.53 -6.05
C GLU A 243 18.74 13.31 -5.15
N ARG A 244 17.58 13.02 -4.55
CA ARG A 244 17.36 11.88 -3.65
C ARG A 244 15.95 11.37 -3.77
N SER A 245 15.79 10.05 -3.93
CA SER A 245 14.48 9.40 -3.85
C SER A 245 14.19 8.93 -2.41
N LEU A 246 12.93 8.59 -2.13
CA LEU A 246 12.53 7.95 -0.89
C LEU A 246 13.38 6.69 -0.64
N TYR A 247 13.64 5.88 -1.67
CA TYR A 247 14.48 4.70 -1.60
C TYR A 247 15.88 5.00 -1.06
N GLN A 248 16.50 6.12 -1.48
CA GLN A 248 17.86 6.48 -1.06
C GLN A 248 17.96 6.66 0.45
N ASP A 249 17.01 7.34 1.07
CA ASP A 249 17.02 7.56 2.50
C ASP A 249 16.81 6.26 3.29
N TYR A 250 15.89 5.41 2.86
CA TYR A 250 15.60 4.15 3.52
C TYR A 250 16.71 3.10 3.30
N PHE A 251 17.42 3.15 2.18
CA PHE A 251 18.48 2.17 1.88
C PHE A 251 19.84 2.59 2.42
N HIS A 252 20.13 3.88 2.49
CA HIS A 252 21.47 4.38 2.81
C HIS A 252 21.58 5.13 4.12
N VAL A 253 20.50 5.69 4.65
CA VAL A 253 20.52 6.47 5.89
C VAL A 253 19.89 5.72 7.05
N LEU A 254 18.74 5.08 6.84
CA LEU A 254 18.01 4.38 7.91
C LEU A 254 18.81 3.23 8.54
N PRO A 255 19.58 2.40 7.80
CA PRO A 255 20.37 1.31 8.39
C PRO A 255 21.34 1.78 9.48
N GLU A 256 21.81 3.04 9.42
CA GLU A 256 22.70 3.62 10.43
C GLU A 256 21.94 4.12 11.69
N LYS A 257 20.61 4.17 11.64
CA LYS A 257 19.75 4.76 12.67
C LYS A 257 19.00 3.75 13.52
N ILE A 258 18.84 2.53 13.03
CA ILE A 258 18.10 1.44 13.70
C ILE A 258 18.95 0.16 13.70
N SER A 259 18.56 -0.85 14.49
CA SER A 259 19.26 -2.15 14.48
C SER A 259 19.02 -2.91 13.18
N GLY A 260 19.94 -3.82 12.81
CA GLY A 260 19.80 -4.67 11.64
C GLY A 260 18.49 -5.48 11.65
N ASP A 261 18.12 -6.07 12.79
CA ASP A 261 16.84 -6.78 12.93
C ASP A 261 15.62 -5.88 12.68
N ALA A 262 15.66 -4.62 13.19
CA ALA A 262 14.57 -3.67 12.97
C ALA A 262 14.50 -3.23 11.50
N TYR A 263 15.64 -3.13 10.83
CA TYR A 263 15.73 -2.84 9.40
C TYR A 263 15.15 -3.98 8.56
N GLU A 264 15.50 -5.22 8.84
CA GLU A 264 14.96 -6.38 8.14
C GLU A 264 13.46 -6.59 8.42
N ASP A 265 13.00 -6.32 9.65
CA ASP A 265 11.57 -6.32 9.96
C ASP A 265 10.82 -5.32 9.07
N LEU A 266 11.33 -4.09 8.93
CA LEU A 266 10.76 -3.05 8.11
C LEU A 266 10.79 -3.42 6.62
N MET A 267 11.94 -3.87 6.12
CA MET A 267 12.17 -4.02 4.68
C MET A 267 11.47 -5.26 4.08
N TYR A 268 11.27 -6.34 4.85
CA TYR A 268 10.63 -7.54 4.29
C TYR A 268 9.92 -8.45 5.30
N ARG A 269 10.42 -8.67 6.52
CA ARG A 269 9.85 -9.67 7.44
C ARG A 269 8.40 -9.36 7.81
N ASN A 270 8.08 -8.08 8.04
CA ASN A 270 6.71 -7.67 8.35
C ASN A 270 5.78 -7.85 7.15
N ALA A 271 6.24 -7.56 5.93
CA ALA A 271 5.46 -7.81 4.72
C ALA A 271 5.12 -9.29 4.58
N ILE A 272 6.12 -10.19 4.71
CA ILE A 272 5.91 -11.64 4.68
C ILE A 272 4.87 -12.06 5.73
N ARG A 273 5.02 -11.61 6.97
CA ARG A 273 4.14 -11.98 8.07
C ARG A 273 2.71 -11.44 7.93
N ILE A 274 2.57 -10.17 7.53
CA ILE A 274 1.27 -9.48 7.51
C ILE A 274 0.45 -9.90 6.30
N PHE A 275 1.07 -10.07 5.15
CA PHE A 275 0.41 -10.44 3.92
C PHE A 275 0.42 -11.95 3.65
N GLY A 276 1.18 -12.75 4.41
CA GLY A 276 1.30 -14.18 4.18
C GLY A 276 2.05 -14.51 2.88
N ILE A 277 3.02 -13.67 2.48
CA ILE A 277 3.77 -13.86 1.23
C ILE A 277 4.65 -15.11 1.36
N SER A 278 4.56 -16.01 0.38
CA SER A 278 5.43 -17.17 0.23
C SER A 278 6.39 -16.91 -0.94
N LEU A 279 7.69 -16.73 -0.64
CA LEU A 279 8.75 -16.49 -1.61
C LEU A 279 9.64 -17.72 -1.76
#